data_f69f24c0650ae79389a6d2ef20689b81
#
_entry.id   f69f24c0650ae79389a6d2ef20689b81
#
_cell.length_a   1.000
_cell.length_b   1.000
_cell.length_c   1.000
_cell.angle_alpha   90.00
_cell.angle_beta   90.00
_cell.angle_gamma   90.00
#
_symmetry.space_group_name_H-M   'P 1'
#
loop_
_entity.id
_entity.type
_entity.pdbx_description
1 polymer ?
#
loop_
_entity_poly.entity_id
_entity_poly.type
_entity_poly.pdbx_seq_one_letter_code
_entity_poly.pdbx_strand_id
1 'polypeptide(L)'
;MRYELPASSDRAIWDIWLSIHRLPAMAAADELGVFAALDSAPATAAQIGQRLGFNQRGTDVLLSMLTALDLLVLRDGRHELTDVARTYLLPDSPYYWGPLLRVLGVVPERHEALIRALRAPDDRATPMDVAPAPKGSSPDDAPEAWTRGQISRAQAEAVTRLMHSHSLPASVGAARNGNLQGVSRLLDVGGGSGCFAIAIAQQFPSIRCTVLELPAGCDVARGYIGHGGVGV
;
A
#
# COMPACT_ATOMS: atom_id res chain seq x y z
N MET A 1 28.03 -8.62 -0.27
CA MET A 1 27.87 -7.14 -0.21
C MET A 1 27.24 -6.78 1.13
N ARG A 2 27.78 -5.82 1.88
CA ARG A 2 27.17 -5.36 3.12
C ARG A 2 26.03 -4.36 2.81
N TYR A 3 24.89 -4.52 3.45
CA TYR A 3 23.78 -3.59 3.30
C TYR A 3 23.98 -2.37 4.19
N GLU A 4 23.87 -1.19 3.62
CA GLU A 4 24.03 0.08 4.32
C GLU A 4 22.84 0.98 4.03
N LEU A 5 22.53 1.90 4.94
CA LEU A 5 21.51 2.90 4.68
C LEU A 5 21.97 3.83 3.56
N PRO A 6 21.08 4.22 2.64
CA PRO A 6 21.41 5.22 1.65
C PRO A 6 21.74 6.55 2.31
N ALA A 7 22.59 7.35 1.67
CA ALA A 7 23.01 8.66 2.17
C ALA A 7 21.88 9.70 2.17
N SER A 8 20.81 9.45 1.40
CA SER A 8 19.64 10.33 1.29
C SER A 8 18.34 9.58 1.57
N SER A 9 17.30 10.30 2.03
CA SER A 9 15.97 9.76 2.19
C SER A 9 15.31 9.51 0.84
N ASP A 10 14.59 8.40 0.71
CA ASP A 10 13.76 8.04 -0.44
C ASP A 10 12.34 8.64 -0.39
N ARG A 11 12.04 9.46 0.63
CA ARG A 11 10.71 10.05 0.87
C ARG A 11 10.11 10.70 -0.37
N ALA A 12 10.91 11.48 -1.12
CA ALA A 12 10.41 12.14 -2.33
C ALA A 12 9.96 11.16 -3.41
N ILE A 13 10.65 10.03 -3.54
CA ILE A 13 10.27 8.96 -4.48
C ILE A 13 8.97 8.28 -4.03
N TRP A 14 8.83 8.01 -2.73
CA TRP A 14 7.59 7.49 -2.16
C TRP A 14 6.42 8.45 -2.36
N ASP A 15 6.60 9.74 -2.13
CA ASP A 15 5.56 10.74 -2.31
C ASP A 15 5.08 10.81 -3.77
N ILE A 16 6.01 10.72 -4.74
CA ILE A 16 5.68 10.66 -6.17
C ILE A 16 4.92 9.37 -6.48
N TRP A 17 5.40 8.22 -6.02
CA TRP A 17 4.75 6.94 -6.28
C TRP A 17 3.35 6.87 -5.68
N LEU A 18 3.20 7.26 -4.41
CA LEU A 18 1.91 7.25 -3.73
C LEU A 18 0.92 8.27 -4.30
N SER A 19 1.41 9.29 -5.03
CA SER A 19 0.54 10.29 -5.66
C SER A 19 -0.45 9.69 -6.65
N ILE A 20 -0.13 8.53 -7.24
CA ILE A 20 -1.03 7.81 -8.16
C ILE A 20 -2.35 7.37 -7.52
N HIS A 21 -2.41 7.29 -6.19
CA HIS A 21 -3.60 6.91 -5.42
C HIS A 21 -4.31 8.12 -4.81
N ARG A 22 -3.61 9.24 -4.60
CA ARG A 22 -4.13 10.43 -3.88
C ARG A 22 -5.27 11.08 -4.64
N LEU A 23 -5.07 11.35 -5.91
CA LEU A 23 -6.06 12.03 -6.75
C LEU A 23 -7.32 11.17 -6.99
N PRO A 24 -7.22 9.88 -7.35
CA PRO A 24 -8.39 9.01 -7.45
C PRO A 24 -9.20 8.89 -6.16
N ALA A 25 -8.54 8.81 -4.99
CA ALA A 25 -9.24 8.74 -3.71
C ALA A 25 -10.00 10.03 -3.40
N MET A 26 -9.39 11.20 -3.64
CA MET A 26 -10.05 12.49 -3.46
C MET A 26 -11.22 12.67 -4.43
N ALA A 27 -11.04 12.28 -5.71
CA ALA A 27 -12.10 12.36 -6.71
C ALA A 27 -13.28 11.42 -6.39
N ALA A 28 -13.01 10.19 -5.95
CA ALA A 28 -14.04 9.26 -5.52
C ALA A 28 -14.78 9.76 -4.27
N ALA A 29 -14.08 10.33 -3.31
CA ALA A 29 -14.69 10.90 -2.11
C ALA A 29 -15.62 12.08 -2.45
N ASP A 30 -15.21 12.93 -3.39
CA ASP A 30 -16.05 14.03 -3.90
C ASP A 30 -17.30 13.50 -4.61
N GLU A 31 -17.12 12.60 -5.58
CA GLU A 31 -18.21 12.01 -6.34
C GLU A 31 -19.24 11.27 -5.48
N LEU A 32 -18.75 10.55 -4.48
CA LEU A 32 -19.57 9.76 -3.57
C LEU A 32 -20.15 10.57 -2.40
N GLY A 33 -19.84 11.88 -2.32
CA GLY A 33 -20.44 12.80 -1.35
C GLY A 33 -19.87 12.72 0.06
N VAL A 34 -18.65 12.20 0.25
CA VAL A 34 -18.02 12.09 1.58
C VAL A 34 -17.85 13.45 2.23
N PHE A 35 -17.38 14.45 1.49
CA PHE A 35 -17.18 15.81 2.01
C PHE A 35 -18.49 16.46 2.39
N ALA A 36 -19.51 16.36 1.52
CA ALA A 36 -20.85 16.88 1.82
C ALA A 36 -21.50 16.20 3.05
N ALA A 37 -21.28 14.89 3.21
CA ALA A 37 -21.79 14.15 4.37
C ALA A 37 -21.14 14.58 5.69
N LEU A 38 -19.90 15.07 5.66
CA LEU A 38 -19.17 15.57 6.84
C LEU A 38 -19.36 17.06 7.10
N ASP A 39 -19.89 17.82 6.15
CA ASP A 39 -20.14 19.24 6.33
C ASP A 39 -21.23 19.51 7.37
N SER A 40 -22.25 18.66 7.40
CA SER A 40 -23.38 18.84 8.33
C SER A 40 -23.00 18.57 9.80
N ALA A 41 -22.12 17.60 10.06
CA ALA A 41 -21.60 17.27 11.40
C ALA A 41 -20.45 16.26 11.34
N PRO A 42 -19.53 16.28 12.33
CA PRO A 42 -18.54 15.24 12.52
C PRO A 42 -19.19 13.87 12.68
N ALA A 43 -18.60 12.84 12.04
CA ALA A 43 -19.17 11.49 12.04
C ALA A 43 -18.09 10.40 12.18
N THR A 44 -18.48 9.27 12.78
CA THR A 44 -17.62 8.07 12.80
C THR A 44 -17.58 7.41 11.43
N ALA A 45 -16.58 6.58 11.16
CA ALA A 45 -16.50 5.81 9.92
C ALA A 45 -17.76 4.96 9.69
N ALA A 46 -18.27 4.30 10.74
CA ALA A 46 -19.51 3.52 10.64
C ALA A 46 -20.72 4.36 10.23
N GLN A 47 -20.85 5.59 10.76
CA GLN A 47 -21.94 6.50 10.41
C GLN A 47 -21.83 6.98 8.95
N ILE A 48 -20.61 7.26 8.47
CA ILE A 48 -20.37 7.62 7.06
C ILE A 48 -20.68 6.43 6.16
N GLY A 49 -20.17 5.23 6.47
CA GLY A 49 -20.43 4.02 5.72
C GLY A 49 -21.94 3.74 5.59
N GLN A 50 -22.68 3.81 6.70
CA GLN A 50 -24.13 3.63 6.70
C GLN A 50 -24.85 4.69 5.86
N ARG A 51 -24.46 5.96 5.99
CA ARG A 51 -25.09 7.08 5.27
C ARG A 51 -24.90 7.00 3.75
N LEU A 52 -23.71 6.57 3.31
CA LEU A 52 -23.33 6.55 1.90
C LEU A 52 -23.43 5.16 1.25
N GLY A 53 -23.81 4.14 2.00
CA GLY A 53 -23.96 2.76 1.51
C GLY A 53 -22.62 2.10 1.19
N PHE A 54 -21.57 2.41 1.98
CA PHE A 54 -20.24 1.83 1.82
C PHE A 54 -20.03 0.65 2.78
N ASN A 55 -19.21 -0.32 2.39
CA ASN A 55 -18.73 -1.34 3.31
C ASN A 55 -17.76 -0.74 4.33
N GLN A 56 -17.67 -1.37 5.52
CA GLN A 56 -16.87 -0.85 6.63
C GLN A 56 -15.39 -0.72 6.28
N ARG A 57 -14.80 -1.76 5.69
CA ARG A 57 -13.38 -1.77 5.33
C ARG A 57 -13.01 -0.67 4.34
N GLY A 58 -13.79 -0.51 3.28
CA GLY A 58 -13.57 0.54 2.28
C GLY A 58 -13.70 1.93 2.88
N THR A 59 -14.68 2.12 3.77
CA THR A 59 -14.87 3.39 4.48
C THR A 59 -13.66 3.72 5.34
N ASP A 60 -13.19 2.78 6.15
CA ASP A 60 -12.03 2.99 7.03
C ASP A 60 -10.77 3.35 6.23
N VAL A 61 -10.51 2.64 5.14
CA VAL A 61 -9.36 2.91 4.26
C VAL A 61 -9.46 4.29 3.61
N LEU A 62 -10.62 4.64 3.04
CA LEU A 62 -10.81 5.94 2.38
C LEU A 62 -10.67 7.10 3.37
N LEU A 63 -11.34 7.04 4.53
CA LEU A 63 -11.27 8.11 5.53
C LEU A 63 -9.87 8.24 6.13
N SER A 64 -9.15 7.12 6.35
CA SER A 64 -7.76 7.14 6.78
C SER A 64 -6.85 7.82 5.75
N MET A 65 -7.05 7.52 4.47
CA MET A 65 -6.29 8.17 3.40
C MET A 65 -6.58 9.67 3.31
N LEU A 66 -7.86 10.07 3.36
CA LEU A 66 -8.22 11.49 3.34
C LEU A 66 -7.69 12.25 4.56
N THR A 67 -7.60 11.57 5.72
CA THR A 67 -6.95 12.12 6.92
C THR A 67 -5.45 12.30 6.74
N ALA A 68 -4.77 11.30 6.14
CA ALA A 68 -3.34 11.39 5.82
C ALA A 68 -3.01 12.44 4.75
N LEU A 69 -4.00 12.87 3.97
CA LEU A 69 -3.89 13.96 2.98
C LEU A 69 -4.26 15.33 3.56
N ASP A 70 -4.48 15.45 4.87
CA ASP A 70 -4.91 16.67 5.55
C ASP A 70 -6.24 17.26 5.02
N LEU A 71 -7.08 16.41 4.41
CA LEU A 71 -8.43 16.78 3.99
C LEU A 71 -9.46 16.55 5.10
N LEU A 72 -9.19 15.58 5.97
CA LEU A 72 -9.95 15.30 7.17
C LEU A 72 -9.06 15.38 8.42
N VAL A 73 -9.70 15.57 9.57
CA VAL A 73 -9.07 15.41 10.88
C VAL A 73 -9.90 14.42 11.71
N LEU A 74 -9.22 13.54 12.44
CA LEU A 74 -9.87 12.61 13.37
C LEU A 74 -9.77 13.16 14.81
N ARG A 75 -10.92 13.47 15.41
CA ARG A 75 -11.03 13.91 16.81
C ARG A 75 -12.07 13.08 17.53
N ASP A 76 -11.71 12.52 18.66
CA ASP A 76 -12.60 11.71 19.50
C ASP A 76 -13.35 10.61 18.74
N GLY A 77 -12.64 9.95 17.78
CA GLY A 77 -13.19 8.89 16.93
C GLY A 77 -14.15 9.38 15.82
N ARG A 78 -14.24 10.68 15.59
CA ARG A 78 -15.05 11.30 14.53
C ARG A 78 -14.18 12.02 13.52
N HIS A 79 -14.53 11.87 12.25
CA HIS A 79 -13.91 12.61 11.16
C HIS A 79 -14.62 13.95 10.97
N GLU A 80 -13.82 14.98 10.72
CA GLU A 80 -14.26 16.35 10.45
C GLU A 80 -13.53 16.87 9.23
N LEU A 81 -14.16 17.80 8.49
CA LEU A 81 -13.48 18.50 7.40
C LEU A 81 -12.43 19.47 7.95
N THR A 82 -11.27 19.52 7.28
CA THR A 82 -10.31 20.61 7.47
C THR A 82 -10.79 21.88 6.77
N ASP A 83 -10.19 23.03 7.08
CA ASP A 83 -10.50 24.30 6.40
C ASP A 83 -10.22 24.22 4.89
N VAL A 84 -9.18 23.49 4.49
CA VAL A 84 -8.87 23.23 3.08
C VAL A 84 -10.01 22.47 2.40
N ALA A 85 -10.48 21.39 3.02
CA ALA A 85 -11.58 20.60 2.47
C ALA A 85 -12.89 21.43 2.40
N ARG A 86 -13.20 22.22 3.42
CA ARG A 86 -14.37 23.13 3.41
C ARG A 86 -14.28 24.15 2.29
N THR A 87 -13.09 24.70 2.06
CA THR A 87 -12.90 25.73 1.03
C THR A 87 -12.97 25.18 -0.38
N TYR A 88 -12.36 23.99 -0.64
CA TYR A 88 -12.13 23.54 -2.01
C TYR A 88 -12.92 22.28 -2.42
N LEU A 89 -13.57 21.59 -1.46
CA LEU A 89 -14.22 20.30 -1.73
C LEU A 89 -15.72 20.28 -1.36
N LEU A 90 -16.31 21.42 -1.04
CA LEU A 90 -17.76 21.57 -0.85
C LEU A 90 -18.40 22.25 -2.05
N PRO A 91 -19.51 21.67 -2.60
CA PRO A 91 -20.17 22.21 -3.80
C PRO A 91 -20.65 23.65 -3.69
N ASP A 92 -21.01 24.11 -2.49
CA ASP A 92 -21.50 25.47 -2.24
C ASP A 92 -20.37 26.50 -2.13
N SER A 93 -19.11 26.06 -2.12
CA SER A 93 -17.96 26.96 -2.11
C SER A 93 -17.71 27.55 -3.51
N PRO A 94 -17.44 28.88 -3.61
CA PRO A 94 -17.04 29.49 -4.88
C PRO A 94 -15.68 28.97 -5.40
N TYR A 95 -14.91 28.28 -4.56
CA TYR A 95 -13.60 27.69 -4.88
C TYR A 95 -13.66 26.18 -5.11
N TYR A 96 -14.86 25.61 -5.29
CA TYR A 96 -15.06 24.17 -5.40
C TYR A 96 -14.35 23.53 -6.61
N TRP A 97 -13.52 22.51 -6.34
CA TRP A 97 -12.72 21.81 -7.34
C TRP A 97 -13.40 20.60 -7.96
N GLY A 98 -14.57 20.19 -7.54
CA GLY A 98 -15.25 19.00 -8.02
C GLY A 98 -15.34 18.89 -9.55
N PRO A 99 -15.69 19.95 -10.32
CA PRO A 99 -15.69 19.90 -11.78
C PRO A 99 -14.32 19.52 -12.37
N LEU A 100 -13.22 20.02 -11.78
CA LEU A 100 -11.87 19.70 -12.21
C LEU A 100 -11.48 18.27 -11.83
N LEU A 101 -11.85 17.82 -10.62
CA LEU A 101 -11.59 16.46 -10.16
C LEU A 101 -12.24 15.41 -11.06
N ARG A 102 -13.45 15.67 -11.53
CA ARG A 102 -14.17 14.78 -12.47
C ARG A 102 -13.49 14.65 -13.83
N VAL A 103 -12.73 15.65 -14.25
CA VAL A 103 -12.04 15.65 -15.56
C VAL A 103 -10.61 15.13 -15.43
N LEU A 104 -9.87 15.56 -14.41
CA LEU A 104 -8.44 15.26 -14.24
C LEU A 104 -8.18 14.10 -13.28
N GLY A 105 -9.12 13.83 -12.37
CA GLY A 105 -8.96 12.81 -11.31
C GLY A 105 -8.97 11.39 -11.81
N VAL A 106 -9.19 11.19 -13.10
CA VAL A 106 -9.61 9.90 -13.59
C VAL A 106 -8.54 9.30 -14.48
N VAL A 107 -7.76 8.38 -13.91
CA VAL A 107 -7.50 7.14 -14.64
C VAL A 107 -8.80 6.34 -14.50
N PRO A 108 -9.68 6.28 -15.51
CA PRO A 108 -11.07 5.80 -15.37
C PRO A 108 -11.13 4.44 -14.69
N GLU A 109 -10.22 3.52 -15.03
CA GLU A 109 -10.20 2.17 -14.52
C GLU A 109 -9.91 2.11 -13.01
N ARG A 110 -9.03 2.98 -12.48
CA ARG A 110 -8.70 3.02 -11.04
C ARG A 110 -9.80 3.66 -10.20
N HIS A 111 -10.41 4.69 -10.74
CA HIS A 111 -11.53 5.38 -10.11
C HIS A 111 -12.76 4.44 -10.00
N GLU A 112 -13.13 3.80 -11.09
CA GLU A 112 -14.21 2.81 -11.09
C GLU A 112 -13.94 1.61 -10.19
N ALA A 113 -12.71 1.11 -10.16
CA ALA A 113 -12.30 0.03 -9.27
C ALA A 113 -12.47 0.42 -7.79
N LEU A 114 -12.09 1.65 -7.42
CA LEU A 114 -12.28 2.15 -6.05
C LEU A 114 -13.77 2.27 -5.69
N ILE A 115 -14.60 2.83 -6.58
CA ILE A 115 -16.05 2.92 -6.34
C ILE A 115 -16.68 1.53 -6.18
N ARG A 116 -16.31 0.58 -7.04
CA ARG A 116 -16.78 -0.81 -6.91
C ARG A 116 -16.36 -1.43 -5.59
N ALA A 117 -15.11 -1.24 -5.18
CA ALA A 117 -14.58 -1.77 -3.92
C ALA A 117 -15.31 -1.21 -2.70
N LEU A 118 -15.64 0.09 -2.70
CA LEU A 118 -16.39 0.73 -1.61
C LEU A 118 -17.82 0.19 -1.46
N ARG A 119 -18.46 -0.18 -2.56
CA ARG A 119 -19.85 -0.69 -2.59
C ARG A 119 -19.95 -2.20 -2.48
N ALA A 120 -18.85 -2.93 -2.58
CA ALA A 120 -18.85 -4.38 -2.46
C ALA A 120 -19.23 -4.82 -1.03
N PRO A 121 -19.94 -5.96 -0.86
CA PRO A 121 -20.19 -6.53 0.46
C PRO A 121 -18.88 -6.87 1.19
N ASP A 122 -18.87 -6.72 2.54
CA ASP A 122 -17.69 -6.97 3.37
C ASP A 122 -17.20 -8.44 3.36
N ASP A 123 -18.05 -9.39 3.01
CA ASP A 123 -17.75 -10.82 2.92
C ASP A 123 -16.96 -11.22 1.66
N ARG A 124 -16.90 -10.34 0.69
CA ARG A 124 -16.05 -10.52 -0.49
C ARG A 124 -14.70 -9.86 -0.23
N ALA A 125 -13.70 -10.68 0.08
CA ALA A 125 -12.33 -10.34 -0.24
C ALA A 125 -12.26 -10.17 -1.77
N THR A 126 -12.70 -9.00 -2.28
CA THR A 126 -12.41 -8.63 -3.66
C THR A 126 -10.90 -8.58 -3.71
N PRO A 127 -10.24 -9.42 -4.52
CA PRO A 127 -8.84 -9.19 -4.80
C PRO A 127 -8.79 -7.73 -5.23
N MET A 128 -8.01 -6.92 -4.54
CA MET A 128 -7.72 -5.58 -5.02
C MET A 128 -7.19 -5.82 -6.43
N ASP A 129 -7.95 -5.42 -7.46
CA ASP A 129 -7.46 -5.47 -8.83
C ASP A 129 -6.17 -4.67 -8.80
N VAL A 130 -5.08 -5.38 -8.56
CA VAL A 130 -3.74 -4.87 -8.71
C VAL A 130 -3.75 -4.23 -10.08
N ALA A 131 -3.30 -2.99 -10.18
CA ALA A 131 -3.28 -2.20 -11.40
C ALA A 131 -3.11 -3.12 -12.61
N PRO A 132 -3.89 -2.92 -13.69
CA PRO A 132 -3.87 -3.85 -14.81
C PRO A 132 -2.43 -4.16 -15.14
N ALA A 133 -2.11 -5.44 -15.19
CA ALA A 133 -0.77 -5.89 -15.47
C ALA A 133 -0.26 -5.16 -16.71
N PRO A 134 0.99 -4.76 -16.78
CA PRO A 134 1.53 -4.04 -17.92
C PRO A 134 1.08 -4.73 -19.20
N LYS A 135 0.66 -3.96 -20.22
CA LYS A 135 0.24 -4.53 -21.51
C LYS A 135 1.31 -5.49 -22.00
N GLY A 136 0.98 -6.79 -22.06
CA GLY A 136 1.93 -7.87 -22.36
C GLY A 136 2.06 -8.92 -21.26
N SER A 137 1.37 -8.77 -20.14
CA SER A 137 1.29 -9.79 -19.09
C SER A 137 0.55 -11.03 -19.59
N SER A 138 1.08 -12.21 -19.27
CA SER A 138 0.45 -13.49 -19.55
C SER A 138 -0.82 -13.69 -18.72
N PRO A 139 -1.80 -14.48 -19.17
CA PRO A 139 -2.92 -14.94 -18.35
C PRO A 139 -2.51 -15.57 -17.02
N ASP A 140 -1.25 -16.03 -16.92
CA ASP A 140 -0.65 -16.59 -15.71
C ASP A 140 -0.27 -15.50 -14.66
N ASP A 141 -0.42 -14.21 -15.00
CA ASP A 141 -0.15 -13.08 -14.09
C ASP A 141 -1.31 -12.80 -13.13
N ALA A 142 -2.36 -13.63 -13.13
CA ALA A 142 -3.49 -13.47 -12.23
C ALA A 142 -3.05 -13.61 -10.75
N PRO A 143 -3.59 -12.78 -9.84
CA PRO A 143 -3.34 -12.90 -8.38
C PRO A 143 -3.53 -14.32 -7.85
N GLU A 144 -4.40 -15.10 -8.49
CA GLU A 144 -4.66 -16.49 -8.18
C GLU A 144 -3.45 -17.42 -8.46
N ALA A 145 -2.61 -17.10 -9.44
CA ALA A 145 -1.40 -17.88 -9.72
C ALA A 145 -0.39 -17.80 -8.56
N TRP A 146 -0.29 -16.63 -7.91
CA TRP A 146 0.53 -16.45 -6.71
C TRP A 146 0.00 -17.27 -5.54
N THR A 147 -1.30 -17.18 -5.24
CA THR A 147 -1.91 -17.93 -4.12
C THR A 147 -1.82 -19.44 -4.31
N ARG A 148 -1.77 -19.92 -5.55
CA ARG A 148 -1.64 -21.33 -5.89
C ARG A 148 -0.19 -21.77 -6.05
N GLY A 149 0.79 -20.86 -5.94
CA GLY A 149 2.20 -21.16 -6.18
C GLY A 149 2.54 -21.49 -7.64
N GLN A 150 1.68 -21.10 -8.57
CA GLN A 150 1.78 -21.38 -10.02
C GLN A 150 2.42 -20.23 -10.79
N ILE A 151 3.50 -19.67 -10.26
CA ILE A 151 4.24 -18.59 -10.90
C ILE A 151 5.50 -19.13 -11.58
N SER A 152 5.80 -18.58 -12.75
CA SER A 152 7.05 -18.90 -13.44
C SER A 152 8.26 -18.28 -12.74
N ARG A 153 9.45 -18.86 -12.97
CA ARG A 153 10.70 -18.27 -12.47
C ARG A 153 10.90 -16.83 -12.95
N ALA A 154 10.57 -16.53 -14.20
CA ALA A 154 10.71 -15.19 -14.78
C ALA A 154 9.81 -14.17 -14.06
N GLN A 155 8.57 -14.55 -13.73
CA GLN A 155 7.65 -13.72 -12.94
C GLN A 155 8.17 -13.50 -11.52
N ALA A 156 8.60 -14.59 -10.85
CA ALA A 156 9.20 -14.49 -9.52
C ALA A 156 10.41 -13.55 -9.53
N GLU A 157 11.28 -13.63 -10.54
CA GLU A 157 12.46 -12.79 -10.68
C GLU A 157 12.11 -11.32 -10.89
N ALA A 158 11.15 -11.02 -11.77
CA ALA A 158 10.70 -9.65 -12.06
C ALA A 158 10.08 -9.00 -10.82
N VAL A 159 9.16 -9.69 -10.14
CA VAL A 159 8.49 -9.18 -8.95
C VAL A 159 9.47 -9.05 -7.78
N THR A 160 10.33 -10.06 -7.54
CA THR A 160 11.32 -9.98 -6.48
C THR A 160 12.29 -8.80 -6.70
N ARG A 161 12.73 -8.56 -7.92
CA ARG A 161 13.59 -7.39 -8.25
C ARG A 161 12.89 -6.07 -7.98
N LEU A 162 11.62 -5.97 -8.40
CA LEU A 162 10.79 -4.79 -8.12
C LEU A 162 10.65 -4.54 -6.62
N MET A 163 10.25 -5.57 -5.87
CA MET A 163 10.05 -5.47 -4.43
C MET A 163 11.36 -5.19 -3.69
N HIS A 164 12.47 -5.82 -4.08
CA HIS A 164 13.77 -5.59 -3.49
C HIS A 164 14.21 -4.12 -3.58
N SER A 165 13.98 -3.48 -4.73
CA SER A 165 14.46 -2.11 -4.99
C SER A 165 13.95 -1.10 -3.95
N HIS A 166 12.68 -1.20 -3.54
CA HIS A 166 12.11 -0.28 -2.56
C HIS A 166 12.17 -0.80 -1.11
N SER A 167 12.33 -2.13 -0.92
CA SER A 167 12.36 -2.72 0.42
C SER A 167 13.75 -2.67 1.06
N LEU A 168 14.82 -2.52 0.28
CA LEU A 168 16.19 -2.56 0.78
C LEU A 168 16.48 -1.49 1.85
N PRO A 169 16.16 -0.19 1.66
CA PRO A 169 16.36 0.81 2.70
C PRO A 169 15.57 0.51 3.98
N ALA A 170 14.32 0.05 3.83
CA ALA A 170 13.46 -0.32 4.95
C ALA A 170 14.03 -1.51 5.72
N SER A 171 14.59 -2.52 5.04
CA SER A 171 15.19 -3.70 5.67
C SER A 171 16.42 -3.34 6.52
N VAL A 172 17.27 -2.44 6.03
CA VAL A 172 18.42 -1.94 6.78
C VAL A 172 17.97 -1.08 7.98
N GLY A 173 16.95 -0.25 7.77
CA GLY A 173 16.34 0.54 8.84
C GLY A 173 15.74 -0.36 9.94
N ALA A 174 15.02 -1.41 9.58
CA ALA A 174 14.47 -2.38 10.52
C ALA A 174 15.57 -3.13 11.30
N ALA A 175 16.64 -3.55 10.64
CA ALA A 175 17.76 -4.21 11.31
C ALA A 175 18.46 -3.28 12.30
N ARG A 176 18.60 -1.98 11.99
CA ARG A 176 19.29 -1.01 12.87
C ARG A 176 18.44 -0.56 14.06
N ASN A 177 17.14 -0.42 13.89
CA ASN A 177 16.23 0.15 14.88
C ASN A 177 15.35 -0.90 15.58
N GLY A 178 15.32 -2.14 15.08
CA GLY A 178 14.54 -3.22 15.66
C GLY A 178 15.12 -3.68 17.00
N ASN A 179 14.25 -3.86 18.00
CA ASN A 179 14.65 -4.49 19.25
C ASN A 179 14.59 -6.02 19.10
N LEU A 180 15.73 -6.62 18.74
CA LEU A 180 15.90 -8.07 18.59
C LEU A 180 16.69 -8.71 19.75
N GLN A 181 16.73 -8.06 20.91
CA GLN A 181 17.39 -8.58 22.08
C GLN A 181 16.75 -9.91 22.53
N GLY A 182 17.57 -10.94 22.71
CA GLY A 182 17.10 -12.28 23.10
C GLY A 182 16.52 -13.13 21.95
N VAL A 183 16.45 -12.57 20.73
CA VAL A 183 16.01 -13.33 19.55
C VAL A 183 17.18 -14.18 19.04
N SER A 184 16.96 -15.50 18.90
CA SER A 184 17.91 -16.44 18.35
C SER A 184 17.53 -16.98 16.96
N ARG A 185 16.25 -16.85 16.58
CA ARG A 185 15.71 -17.34 15.31
C ARG A 185 14.70 -16.35 14.77
N LEU A 186 14.75 -16.11 13.46
CA LEU A 186 13.82 -15.23 12.72
C LEU A 186 13.27 -15.97 11.51
N LEU A 187 11.96 -15.89 11.29
CA LEU A 187 11.30 -16.39 10.09
C LEU A 187 10.75 -15.20 9.30
N ASP A 188 11.22 -15.07 8.06
CA ASP A 188 10.77 -14.06 7.08
C ASP A 188 9.77 -14.73 6.12
N VAL A 189 8.48 -14.47 6.32
CA VAL A 189 7.40 -15.11 5.57
C VAL A 189 7.04 -14.27 4.35
N GLY A 190 7.10 -14.88 3.15
CA GLY A 190 6.96 -14.13 1.90
C GLY A 190 8.16 -13.22 1.67
N GLY A 191 9.35 -13.62 2.10
CA GLY A 191 10.53 -12.77 2.19
C GLY A 191 11.10 -12.30 0.85
N GLY A 192 10.57 -12.77 -0.29
CA GLY A 192 10.99 -12.35 -1.63
C GLY A 192 12.48 -12.54 -1.85
N SER A 193 13.23 -11.45 -1.95
CA SER A 193 14.71 -11.48 -2.06
C SER A 193 15.42 -11.87 -0.77
N GLY A 194 14.72 -11.95 0.37
CA GLY A 194 15.29 -12.13 1.70
C GLY A 194 16.00 -10.89 2.24
N CYS A 195 15.74 -9.68 1.71
CA CYS A 195 16.49 -8.49 2.10
C CYS A 195 16.37 -8.17 3.59
N PHE A 196 15.22 -8.42 4.23
CA PHE A 196 15.06 -8.26 5.67
C PHE A 196 15.89 -9.29 6.44
N ALA A 197 15.81 -10.56 6.06
CA ALA A 197 16.61 -11.64 6.66
C ALA A 197 18.10 -11.38 6.51
N ILE A 198 18.55 -10.94 5.32
CA ILE A 198 19.96 -10.61 5.04
C ILE A 198 20.42 -9.43 5.92
N ALA A 199 19.65 -8.34 5.96
CA ALA A 199 20.01 -7.15 6.76
C ALA A 199 20.12 -7.49 8.25
N ILE A 200 19.19 -8.30 8.76
CA ILE A 200 19.20 -8.75 10.15
C ILE A 200 20.38 -9.69 10.43
N ALA A 201 20.66 -10.67 9.57
CA ALA A 201 21.79 -11.56 9.74
C ALA A 201 23.15 -10.84 9.69
N GLN A 202 23.26 -9.78 8.88
CA GLN A 202 24.44 -8.93 8.82
C GLN A 202 24.62 -8.07 10.09
N GLN A 203 23.53 -7.60 10.68
CA GLN A 203 23.56 -6.77 11.90
C GLN A 203 23.69 -7.63 13.19
N PHE A 204 23.07 -8.80 13.19
CA PHE A 204 23.00 -9.73 14.32
C PHE A 204 23.44 -11.14 13.90
N PRO A 205 24.74 -11.42 13.77
CA PRO A 205 25.23 -12.70 13.25
C PRO A 205 24.86 -13.92 14.10
N SER A 206 24.41 -13.71 15.34
CA SER A 206 23.91 -14.78 16.23
C SER A 206 22.48 -15.21 15.94
N ILE A 207 21.71 -14.42 15.19
CA ILE A 207 20.32 -14.75 14.82
C ILE A 207 20.33 -15.64 13.58
N ARG A 208 19.75 -16.84 13.71
CA ARG A 208 19.52 -17.71 12.56
C ARG A 208 18.27 -17.23 11.83
N CYS A 209 18.42 -16.70 10.62
CA CYS A 209 17.31 -16.30 9.76
C CYS A 209 16.87 -17.45 8.85
N THR A 210 15.58 -17.49 8.52
CA THR A 210 15.00 -18.43 7.55
C THR A 210 14.01 -17.63 6.69
N VAL A 211 14.12 -17.76 5.37
CA VAL A 211 13.16 -17.18 4.42
C VAL A 211 12.18 -18.28 3.99
N LEU A 212 10.90 -18.04 4.18
CA LEU A 212 9.82 -18.87 3.65
C LEU A 212 9.21 -18.16 2.45
N GLU A 213 9.30 -18.80 1.28
CA GLU A 213 8.84 -18.21 0.02
C GLU A 213 8.27 -19.31 -0.90
N LEU A 214 7.54 -18.94 -1.95
CA LEU A 214 7.11 -19.86 -3.00
C LEU A 214 8.34 -20.50 -3.69
N PRO A 215 8.23 -21.73 -4.21
CA PRO A 215 9.39 -22.43 -4.78
C PRO A 215 10.18 -21.60 -5.81
N ALA A 216 9.48 -20.94 -6.75
CA ALA A 216 10.11 -20.07 -7.75
C ALA A 216 10.80 -18.84 -7.12
N GLY A 217 10.23 -18.29 -6.04
CA GLY A 217 10.81 -17.19 -5.26
C GLY A 217 12.04 -17.63 -4.47
N CYS A 218 12.04 -18.85 -3.90
CA CYS A 218 13.21 -19.41 -3.22
C CYS A 218 14.45 -19.46 -4.11
N ASP A 219 14.28 -19.82 -5.39
CA ASP A 219 15.42 -19.86 -6.32
C ASP A 219 16.01 -18.47 -6.59
N VAL A 220 15.16 -17.44 -6.61
CA VAL A 220 15.60 -16.06 -6.75
C VAL A 220 16.27 -15.57 -5.46
N ALA A 221 15.66 -15.85 -4.29
CA ALA A 221 16.18 -15.47 -2.97
C ALA A 221 17.60 -15.99 -2.73
N ARG A 222 17.89 -17.25 -3.13
CA ARG A 222 19.24 -17.86 -3.00
C ARG A 222 20.32 -17.03 -3.68
N GLY A 223 20.01 -16.40 -4.83
CA GLY A 223 20.93 -15.49 -5.51
C GLY A 223 21.27 -14.26 -4.67
N TYR A 224 20.27 -13.62 -4.07
CA TYR A 224 20.47 -12.45 -3.20
C TYR A 224 21.20 -12.81 -1.91
N ILE A 225 20.84 -13.93 -1.27
CA ILE A 225 21.46 -14.41 -0.04
C ILE A 225 22.94 -14.72 -0.27
N GLY A 226 23.28 -15.40 -1.37
CA GLY A 226 24.67 -15.67 -1.75
C GLY A 226 25.51 -14.38 -1.93
N HIS A 227 24.93 -13.37 -2.57
CA HIS A 227 25.58 -12.06 -2.68
C HIS A 227 25.66 -11.31 -1.35
N GLY A 228 24.70 -11.53 -0.44
CA GLY A 228 24.69 -10.97 0.91
C GLY A 228 25.80 -11.50 1.81
N GLY A 229 26.37 -12.67 1.49
CA GLY A 229 27.46 -13.28 2.25
C GLY A 229 27.07 -13.73 3.65
N VAL A 230 25.81 -14.13 3.85
CA VAL A 230 25.24 -14.58 5.13
C VAL A 230 24.63 -15.96 4.99
N GLY A 231 24.59 -16.71 6.10
CA GLY A 231 23.84 -17.97 6.19
C GLY A 231 22.38 -17.68 6.59
N VAL A 232 21.46 -17.80 5.63
CA VAL A 232 20.02 -17.66 5.81
C VAL A 232 19.33 -18.94 5.37
#